data_4b73c4d80cbb5715513830b03b1eba91
#
_entry.id   4b73c4d80cbb5715513830b03b1eba91
#
_cell.length_a   1.000
_cell.length_b   1.000
_cell.length_c   1.000
_cell.angle_alpha   90.00
_cell.angle_beta   90.00
_cell.angle_gamma   90.00
#
_symmetry.space_group_name_H-M   'P 1'
#
loop_
_entity.id
_entity.type
_entity.pdbx_description
1 polymer ?
#
loop_
_entity_poly.entity_id
_entity_poly.type
_entity_poly.pdbx_seq_one_letter_code
_entity_poly.pdbx_strand_id
1 'polypeptide(L)'
;YSDGLKQNEIGYLPQSSDIQRDFPASVSEVVLSGCLNKKHTFFYTKEQKKTAAENMKLTGIYDLRKKCFRELSGGQRQRVMLARALCATHKLIILDEPVTGLDPMAMADMYALIKKLNESGITIIMVSHDVNSAVSNASKILHLAKNWYFYGTAHQYLHSDAGKRFILSDCPCDECQHRVHG
;
A
#
# COMPACT_ATOMS: atom_id res chain seq x y z
N TYR A 1 3.75 -22.72 9.72
CA TYR A 1 4.39 -21.38 9.64
C TYR A 1 5.66 -21.57 8.84
N SER A 2 5.75 -20.97 7.66
CA SER A 2 6.93 -21.07 6.81
C SER A 2 8.09 -20.34 7.45
N ASP A 3 9.21 -21.02 7.50
CA ASP A 3 10.51 -20.51 7.90
C ASP A 3 10.90 -19.27 7.09
N GLY A 4 10.65 -18.06 7.60
CA GLY A 4 11.22 -17.02 6.80
C GLY A 4 10.93 -15.56 7.09
N LEU A 5 9.78 -15.14 7.58
CA LEU A 5 9.51 -13.73 7.86
C LEU A 5 9.68 -13.42 9.35
N LYS A 6 10.65 -12.55 9.66
CA LYS A 6 10.80 -12.00 11.00
C LYS A 6 9.87 -10.78 11.14
N GLN A 7 9.44 -10.51 12.36
CA GLN A 7 8.55 -9.38 12.67
C GLN A 7 9.08 -8.02 12.16
N ASN A 8 10.41 -7.86 12.13
CA ASN A 8 11.09 -6.68 11.59
C ASN A 8 11.25 -6.66 10.05
N GLU A 9 10.63 -7.61 9.34
CA GLU A 9 10.62 -7.70 7.88
C GLU A 9 9.24 -7.38 7.29
N ILE A 10 8.31 -6.90 8.14
CA ILE A 10 6.96 -6.51 7.75
C ILE A 10 6.84 -4.99 7.90
N GLY A 11 6.54 -4.30 6.80
CA GLY A 11 6.16 -2.90 6.82
C GLY A 11 4.65 -2.77 6.99
N TYR A 12 4.20 -1.77 7.73
CA TYR A 12 2.78 -1.52 7.93
C TYR A 12 2.45 -0.05 7.67
N LEU A 13 1.48 0.17 6.80
CA LEU A 13 0.85 1.46 6.57
C LEU A 13 -0.55 1.39 7.18
N PRO A 14 -0.78 2.04 8.32
CA PRO A 14 -2.09 2.07 8.97
C PRO A 14 -3.06 2.96 8.22
N GLN A 15 -4.35 2.73 8.43
CA GLN A 15 -5.39 3.65 8.01
C GLN A 15 -5.12 5.06 8.56
N SER A 16 -5.27 6.07 7.71
CA SER A 16 -5.06 7.47 8.08
C SER A 16 -6.07 7.88 9.16
N SER A 17 -5.59 8.14 10.38
CA SER A 17 -6.39 8.74 11.45
C SER A 17 -6.13 10.24 11.54
N ASP A 18 -7.12 10.99 12.02
CA ASP A 18 -7.00 12.44 12.22
C ASP A 18 -5.88 12.83 13.21
N ILE A 19 -5.55 11.94 14.14
CA ILE A 19 -4.48 12.11 15.12
C ILE A 19 -3.09 12.27 14.45
N GLN A 20 -2.90 11.71 13.26
CA GLN A 20 -1.62 11.82 12.53
C GLN A 20 -1.49 13.13 11.74
N ARG A 21 -2.58 13.90 11.58
CA ARG A 21 -2.57 15.14 10.76
C ARG A 21 -1.76 16.27 11.38
N ASP A 22 -1.71 16.34 12.70
CA ASP A 22 -1.08 17.47 13.43
C ASP A 22 0.33 17.17 13.95
N PHE A 23 0.96 16.10 13.46
CA PHE A 23 2.29 15.71 13.93
C PHE A 23 3.35 16.75 13.50
N PRO A 24 4.01 17.46 14.44
CA PRO A 24 4.91 18.57 14.15
C PRO A 24 6.33 18.11 13.78
N ALA A 25 6.44 17.14 12.87
CA ALA A 25 7.73 16.64 12.40
C ALA A 25 7.92 16.91 10.91
N SER A 26 9.15 16.98 10.47
CA SER A 26 9.48 17.01 9.05
C SER A 26 9.20 15.67 8.38
N VAL A 27 8.97 15.69 7.07
CA VAL A 27 8.85 14.49 6.25
C VAL A 27 10.02 13.53 6.48
N SER A 28 11.25 14.06 6.54
CA SER A 28 12.45 13.26 6.80
C SER A 28 12.38 12.51 8.13
N GLU A 29 11.94 13.17 9.19
CA GLU A 29 11.84 12.56 10.53
C GLU A 29 10.78 11.48 10.56
N VAL A 30 9.63 11.71 9.92
CA VAL A 30 8.56 10.70 9.80
C VAL A 30 9.07 9.46 9.06
N VAL A 31 9.74 9.64 7.91
CA VAL A 31 10.26 8.50 7.13
C VAL A 31 11.36 7.76 7.89
N LEU A 32 12.31 8.48 8.51
CA LEU A 32 13.38 7.90 9.29
C LEU A 32 12.88 7.07 10.48
N SER A 33 11.73 7.44 11.07
CA SER A 33 11.14 6.67 12.16
C SER A 33 10.84 5.21 11.77
N GLY A 34 10.64 4.93 10.48
CA GLY A 34 10.49 3.56 9.96
C GLY A 34 11.76 2.70 10.05
N CYS A 35 12.93 3.32 10.22
CA CYS A 35 14.21 2.62 10.33
C CYS A 35 14.54 2.16 11.76
N LEU A 36 13.74 2.51 12.77
CA LEU A 36 14.04 2.27 14.20
C LEU A 36 14.09 0.79 14.60
N ASN A 37 13.49 -0.10 13.82
CA ASN A 37 13.47 -1.54 14.14
C ASN A 37 14.84 -2.25 13.99
N LYS A 38 15.89 -1.55 13.54
CA LYS A 38 17.16 -2.21 13.18
C LYS A 38 18.27 -2.16 14.24
N LYS A 39 18.23 -1.24 15.22
CA LYS A 39 19.09 -1.19 16.45
C LYS A 39 18.69 0.02 17.30
N HIS A 40 18.66 -0.14 18.62
CA HIS A 40 18.48 0.98 19.56
C HIS A 40 19.73 1.87 19.58
N THR A 41 19.80 2.84 18.69
CA THR A 41 20.83 3.89 18.73
C THR A 41 20.15 5.25 18.87
N PHE A 42 20.72 6.15 19.67
CA PHE A 42 20.22 7.49 19.86
C PHE A 42 20.27 8.34 18.57
N PHE A 43 21.04 7.91 17.57
CA PHE A 43 21.19 8.63 16.30
C PHE A 43 21.02 7.69 15.11
N TYR A 44 20.38 8.18 14.06
CA TYR A 44 20.26 7.46 12.79
C TYR A 44 21.63 7.34 12.10
N THR A 45 21.96 6.13 11.67
CA THR A 45 23.18 5.84 10.92
C THR A 45 23.17 6.46 9.52
N LYS A 46 24.32 6.57 8.90
CA LYS A 46 24.43 7.01 7.49
C LYS A 46 23.63 6.11 6.54
N GLU A 47 23.62 4.81 6.79
CA GLU A 47 22.88 3.82 6.01
C GLU A 47 21.35 4.02 6.14
N GLN A 48 20.84 4.22 7.37
CA GLN A 48 19.41 4.51 7.59
C GLN A 48 18.97 5.80 6.88
N LYS A 49 19.80 6.84 6.94
CA LYS A 49 19.53 8.10 6.22
C LYS A 49 19.54 7.91 4.70
N LYS A 50 20.42 7.07 4.17
CA LYS A 50 20.47 6.73 2.75
C LYS A 50 19.22 5.97 2.34
N THR A 51 18.85 4.91 3.07
CA THR A 51 17.62 4.13 2.83
C THR A 51 16.36 5.02 2.86
N ALA A 52 16.24 5.91 3.85
CA ALA A 52 15.13 6.84 3.91
C ALA A 52 15.08 7.78 2.70
N ALA A 53 16.23 8.31 2.27
CA ALA A 53 16.32 9.17 1.09
C ALA A 53 15.93 8.43 -0.20
N GLU A 54 16.35 7.17 -0.37
CA GLU A 54 16.00 6.32 -1.50
C GLU A 54 14.49 6.03 -1.53
N ASN A 55 13.90 5.69 -0.39
CA ASN A 55 12.45 5.45 -0.28
C ASN A 55 11.64 6.73 -0.51
N MET A 56 12.10 7.89 -0.06
CA MET A 56 11.47 9.17 -0.38
C MET A 56 11.51 9.48 -1.89
N LYS A 57 12.60 9.15 -2.58
CA LYS A 57 12.70 9.28 -4.04
C LYS A 57 11.76 8.32 -4.74
N LEU A 58 11.72 7.06 -4.32
CA LEU A 58 10.85 6.02 -4.88
C LEU A 58 9.37 6.38 -4.78
N THR A 59 8.95 7.00 -3.67
CA THR A 59 7.57 7.45 -3.46
C THR A 59 7.29 8.87 -3.96
N GLY A 60 8.29 9.55 -4.57
CA GLY A 60 8.13 10.87 -5.18
C GLY A 60 7.94 12.03 -4.21
N ILE A 61 8.46 11.90 -2.98
CA ILE A 61 8.31 12.94 -1.93
C ILE A 61 9.64 13.53 -1.45
N TYR A 62 10.75 13.21 -2.10
CA TYR A 62 12.08 13.64 -1.65
C TYR A 62 12.22 15.17 -1.57
N ASP A 63 11.60 15.91 -2.49
CA ASP A 63 11.67 17.37 -2.51
C ASP A 63 10.88 18.01 -1.36
N LEU A 64 9.96 17.25 -0.76
CA LEU A 64 9.17 17.67 0.41
C LEU A 64 9.86 17.33 1.74
N ARG A 65 11.05 16.74 1.75
CA ARG A 65 11.71 16.17 2.93
C ARG A 65 11.90 17.12 4.10
N LYS A 66 11.96 18.44 3.83
CA LYS A 66 12.11 19.51 4.86
C LYS A 66 10.78 20.12 5.28
N LYS A 67 9.69 19.85 4.56
CA LYS A 67 8.36 20.38 4.91
C LYS A 67 7.84 19.69 6.17
N CYS A 68 7.01 20.41 6.91
CA CYS A 68 6.27 19.83 8.02
C CYS A 68 5.21 18.87 7.51
N PHE A 69 5.07 17.69 8.14
CA PHE A 69 4.12 16.65 7.72
C PHE A 69 2.68 17.15 7.67
N ARG A 70 2.27 18.01 8.61
CA ARG A 70 0.92 18.60 8.66
C ARG A 70 0.58 19.50 7.46
N GLU A 71 1.59 20.04 6.76
CA GLU A 71 1.40 20.95 5.61
C GLU A 71 1.15 20.20 4.29
N LEU A 72 1.20 18.86 4.32
CA LEU A 72 1.07 18.03 3.15
C LEU A 72 -0.40 17.78 2.78
N SER A 73 -0.66 17.60 1.47
CA SER A 73 -1.96 17.07 1.00
C SER A 73 -2.16 15.61 1.49
N GLY A 74 -3.40 15.11 1.41
CA GLY A 74 -3.73 13.72 1.77
C GLY A 74 -2.86 12.71 1.02
N GLY A 75 -2.74 12.84 -0.29
CA GLY A 75 -1.93 11.96 -1.12
C GLY A 75 -0.43 12.05 -0.79
N GLN A 76 0.08 13.27 -0.51
CA GLN A 76 1.47 13.44 -0.09
C GLN A 76 1.74 12.77 1.26
N ARG A 77 0.84 12.93 2.23
CA ARG A 77 0.95 12.23 3.53
C ARG A 77 0.96 10.72 3.37
N GLN A 78 0.09 10.19 2.53
CA GLN A 78 0.02 8.75 2.29
C GLN A 78 1.31 8.21 1.67
N ARG A 79 1.91 8.94 0.73
CA ARG A 79 3.23 8.61 0.14
C ARG A 79 4.37 8.68 1.19
N VAL A 80 4.31 9.61 2.14
CA VAL A 80 5.26 9.68 3.27
C VAL A 80 5.13 8.45 4.17
N MET A 81 3.90 8.06 4.50
CA MET A 81 3.66 6.88 5.32
C MET A 81 4.08 5.58 4.61
N LEU A 82 3.89 5.50 3.30
CA LEU A 82 4.40 4.39 2.50
C LEU A 82 5.95 4.35 2.50
N ALA A 83 6.62 5.49 2.32
CA ALA A 83 8.08 5.57 2.41
C ALA A 83 8.59 5.14 3.78
N ARG A 84 7.89 5.50 4.85
CA ARG A 84 8.17 5.04 6.22
C ARG A 84 8.04 3.52 6.35
N ALA A 85 6.97 2.93 5.82
CA ALA A 85 6.77 1.47 5.82
C ALA A 85 7.90 0.75 5.05
N LEU A 86 8.32 1.29 3.91
CA LEU A 86 9.44 0.78 3.12
C LEU A 86 10.78 0.83 3.85
N CYS A 87 10.98 1.76 4.80
CA CYS A 87 12.18 1.79 5.64
C CYS A 87 12.26 0.59 6.59
N ALA A 88 11.14 0.02 6.99
CA ALA A 88 11.09 -1.15 7.85
C ALA A 88 11.46 -2.43 7.09
N THR A 89 11.06 -2.57 5.82
CA THR A 89 11.21 -3.81 5.05
C THR A 89 11.25 -3.58 3.54
N HIS A 90 11.79 -4.60 2.83
CA HIS A 90 11.67 -4.76 1.39
C HIS A 90 11.04 -6.11 1.00
N LYS A 91 10.44 -6.84 1.96
CA LYS A 91 9.87 -8.18 1.71
C LYS A 91 8.35 -8.17 1.65
N LEU A 92 7.70 -7.68 2.70
CA LEU A 92 6.24 -7.68 2.84
C LEU A 92 5.75 -6.34 3.40
N ILE A 93 4.76 -5.75 2.73
CA ILE A 93 4.07 -4.55 3.23
C ILE A 93 2.58 -4.85 3.35
N ILE A 94 2.02 -4.47 4.49
CA ILE A 94 0.58 -4.47 4.73
C ILE A 94 0.10 -3.03 4.62
N LEU A 95 -0.88 -2.79 3.75
CA LEU A 95 -1.50 -1.50 3.50
C LEU A 95 -2.96 -1.57 3.97
N ASP A 96 -3.31 -0.74 4.93
CA ASP A 96 -4.66 -0.66 5.47
C ASP A 96 -5.35 0.61 4.92
N GLU A 97 -6.31 0.41 4.02
CA GLU A 97 -7.06 1.47 3.35
C GLU A 97 -6.17 2.57 2.73
N PRO A 98 -5.17 2.22 1.88
CA PRO A 98 -4.13 3.15 1.45
C PRO A 98 -4.62 4.31 0.58
N VAL A 99 -5.82 4.23 0.05
CA VAL A 99 -6.40 5.23 -0.88
C VAL A 99 -7.60 5.97 -0.31
N THR A 100 -8.06 5.61 0.88
CA THR A 100 -9.24 6.22 1.51
C THR A 100 -9.06 7.72 1.73
N GLY A 101 -10.03 8.51 1.27
CA GLY A 101 -10.03 9.97 1.40
C GLY A 101 -9.08 10.69 0.41
N LEU A 102 -8.57 10.01 -0.60
CA LEU A 102 -7.82 10.61 -1.70
C LEU A 102 -8.77 11.02 -2.83
N ASP A 103 -8.39 12.08 -3.55
CA ASP A 103 -9.02 12.41 -4.82
C ASP A 103 -8.69 11.35 -5.89
N PRO A 104 -9.48 11.26 -7.00
CA PRO A 104 -9.32 10.22 -8.00
C PRO A 104 -7.92 10.16 -8.64
N MET A 105 -7.25 11.31 -8.83
CA MET A 105 -5.91 11.36 -9.41
C MET A 105 -4.87 10.82 -8.42
N ALA A 106 -4.91 11.26 -7.16
CA ALA A 106 -4.03 10.77 -6.11
C ALA A 106 -4.23 9.28 -5.83
N MET A 107 -5.48 8.78 -5.96
CA MET A 107 -5.80 7.35 -5.86
C MET A 107 -5.14 6.54 -6.99
N ALA A 108 -5.31 6.96 -8.25
CA ALA A 108 -4.69 6.30 -9.39
C ALA A 108 -3.16 6.27 -9.27
N ASP A 109 -2.56 7.38 -8.88
CA ASP A 109 -1.12 7.49 -8.63
C ASP A 109 -0.63 6.56 -7.52
N MET A 110 -1.44 6.38 -6.46
CA MET A 110 -1.10 5.48 -5.36
C MET A 110 -1.14 4.01 -5.82
N TYR A 111 -2.16 3.61 -6.57
CA TYR A 111 -2.23 2.26 -7.15
C TYR A 111 -1.08 1.98 -8.11
N ALA A 112 -0.73 2.94 -8.96
CA ALA A 112 0.42 2.82 -9.86
C ALA A 112 1.75 2.63 -9.07
N LEU A 113 1.91 3.36 -7.98
CA LEU A 113 3.08 3.22 -7.10
C LEU A 113 3.10 1.85 -6.41
N ILE A 114 1.96 1.39 -5.87
CA ILE A 114 1.82 0.07 -5.24
C ILE A 114 2.16 -1.04 -6.24
N LYS A 115 1.65 -0.95 -7.48
CA LYS A 115 1.95 -1.89 -8.55
C LYS A 115 3.46 -1.94 -8.85
N LYS A 116 4.10 -0.78 -9.02
CA LYS A 116 5.55 -0.69 -9.24
C LYS A 116 6.37 -1.32 -8.12
N LEU A 117 5.95 -1.14 -6.85
CA LEU A 117 6.60 -1.79 -5.71
C LEU A 117 6.44 -3.32 -5.76
N ASN A 118 5.27 -3.82 -6.13
CA ASN A 118 5.05 -5.25 -6.28
C ASN A 118 5.88 -5.85 -7.42
N GLU A 119 5.96 -5.17 -8.56
CA GLU A 119 6.80 -5.56 -9.70
C GLU A 119 8.30 -5.58 -9.35
N SER A 120 8.73 -4.78 -8.37
CA SER A 120 10.12 -4.80 -7.85
C SER A 120 10.39 -5.95 -6.86
N GLY A 121 9.42 -6.84 -6.64
CA GLY A 121 9.56 -8.05 -5.80
C GLY A 121 9.06 -7.90 -4.37
N ILE A 122 8.42 -6.79 -4.00
CA ILE A 122 7.83 -6.61 -2.68
C ILE A 122 6.46 -7.28 -2.65
N THR A 123 6.23 -8.18 -1.71
CA THR A 123 4.90 -8.74 -1.47
C THR A 123 4.01 -7.70 -0.81
N ILE A 124 2.80 -7.50 -1.35
CA ILE A 124 1.86 -6.50 -0.83
C ILE A 124 0.56 -7.19 -0.43
N ILE A 125 0.13 -6.95 0.81
CA ILE A 125 -1.20 -7.28 1.30
C ILE A 125 -1.92 -5.95 1.50
N MET A 126 -3.04 -5.77 0.80
CA MET A 126 -3.86 -4.57 0.90
C MET A 126 -5.24 -4.91 1.46
N VAL A 127 -5.65 -4.21 2.50
CA VAL A 127 -7.02 -4.22 3.00
C VAL A 127 -7.76 -3.06 2.36
N SER A 128 -8.92 -3.34 1.76
CA SER A 128 -9.78 -2.31 1.14
C SER A 128 -11.24 -2.72 1.24
N HIS A 129 -12.12 -1.75 1.39
CA HIS A 129 -13.56 -1.91 1.26
C HIS A 129 -14.07 -1.61 -0.16
N ASP A 130 -13.23 -1.05 -1.03
CA ASP A 130 -13.53 -0.83 -2.44
C ASP A 130 -13.22 -2.10 -3.25
N VAL A 131 -14.25 -2.91 -3.45
CA VAL A 131 -14.14 -4.20 -4.14
C VAL A 131 -13.73 -4.03 -5.60
N ASN A 132 -14.22 -2.99 -6.30
CA ASN A 132 -13.91 -2.76 -7.71
C ASN A 132 -12.42 -2.44 -7.91
N SER A 133 -11.89 -1.52 -7.11
CA SER A 133 -10.46 -1.20 -7.14
C SER A 133 -9.59 -2.37 -6.70
N ALA A 134 -10.01 -3.16 -5.71
CA ALA A 134 -9.30 -4.34 -5.26
C ALA A 134 -9.18 -5.37 -6.39
N VAL A 135 -10.27 -5.67 -7.09
CA VAL A 135 -10.29 -6.64 -8.22
C VAL A 135 -9.40 -6.18 -9.37
N SER A 136 -9.42 -4.88 -9.69
CA SER A 136 -8.63 -4.33 -10.79
C SER A 136 -7.12 -4.32 -10.52
N ASN A 137 -6.70 -4.32 -9.24
CA ASN A 137 -5.30 -4.14 -8.85
C ASN A 137 -4.67 -5.37 -8.18
N ALA A 138 -5.46 -6.37 -7.77
CA ALA A 138 -4.95 -7.52 -7.05
C ALA A 138 -4.75 -8.75 -7.95
N SER A 139 -3.68 -9.52 -7.73
CA SER A 139 -3.48 -10.83 -8.34
C SER A 139 -4.32 -11.92 -7.65
N LYS A 140 -4.51 -11.80 -6.33
CA LYS A 140 -5.33 -12.69 -5.49
C LYS A 140 -6.21 -11.90 -4.56
N ILE A 141 -7.40 -12.42 -4.28
CA ILE A 141 -8.40 -11.81 -3.43
C ILE A 141 -8.77 -12.79 -2.32
N LEU A 142 -8.74 -12.28 -1.09
CA LEU A 142 -9.38 -12.89 0.06
C LEU A 142 -10.55 -12.00 0.47
N HIS A 143 -11.77 -12.44 0.17
CA HIS A 143 -12.98 -11.74 0.61
C HIS A 143 -13.54 -12.44 1.86
N LEU A 144 -13.66 -11.70 2.94
CA LEU A 144 -14.19 -12.19 4.22
C LEU A 144 -15.58 -11.60 4.46
N ALA A 145 -16.54 -12.46 4.73
CA ALA A 145 -17.89 -12.10 5.14
C ALA A 145 -18.24 -12.82 6.44
N LYS A 146 -19.39 -12.46 7.05
CA LYS A 146 -19.79 -12.99 8.37
C LYS A 146 -19.83 -14.52 8.44
N ASN A 147 -20.32 -15.18 7.37
CA ASN A 147 -20.60 -16.63 7.37
C ASN A 147 -19.88 -17.38 6.22
N TRP A 148 -19.07 -16.71 5.41
CA TRP A 148 -18.36 -17.32 4.30
C TRP A 148 -17.09 -16.53 3.96
N TYR A 149 -16.19 -17.14 3.24
CA TYR A 149 -15.01 -16.47 2.67
C TYR A 149 -14.78 -16.96 1.24
N PHE A 150 -14.09 -16.15 0.45
CA PHE A 150 -13.57 -16.51 -0.86
C PHE A 150 -12.06 -16.29 -0.85
N TYR A 151 -11.32 -17.22 -1.46
CA TYR A 151 -9.90 -17.03 -1.75
C TYR A 151 -9.60 -17.55 -3.15
N GLY A 152 -9.00 -16.72 -4.00
CA GLY A 152 -8.68 -17.07 -5.38
C GLY A 152 -8.06 -15.92 -6.15
N THR A 153 -7.93 -16.10 -7.48
CA THR A 153 -7.50 -15.01 -8.37
C THR A 153 -8.61 -13.97 -8.54
N ALA A 154 -8.25 -12.78 -9.02
CA ALA A 154 -9.24 -11.73 -9.37
C ALA A 154 -10.24 -12.27 -10.42
N HIS A 155 -9.76 -13.02 -11.41
CA HIS A 155 -10.62 -13.67 -12.41
C HIS A 155 -11.62 -14.66 -11.79
N GLN A 156 -11.16 -15.55 -10.92
CA GLN A 156 -12.04 -16.48 -10.22
C GLN A 156 -13.05 -15.77 -9.33
N TYR A 157 -12.64 -14.65 -8.72
CA TYR A 157 -13.55 -13.86 -7.90
C TYR A 157 -14.69 -13.25 -8.73
N LEU A 158 -14.39 -12.66 -9.90
CA LEU A 158 -15.39 -12.07 -10.80
C LEU A 158 -16.48 -13.08 -11.22
N HIS A 159 -16.10 -14.34 -11.41
CA HIS A 159 -17.03 -15.41 -11.81
C HIS A 159 -17.70 -16.14 -10.64
N SER A 160 -17.32 -15.82 -9.40
CA SER A 160 -17.93 -16.40 -8.20
C SER A 160 -19.28 -15.73 -7.86
N ASP A 161 -20.11 -16.41 -7.07
CA ASP A 161 -21.35 -15.83 -6.55
C ASP A 161 -21.07 -14.59 -5.66
N ALA A 162 -19.93 -14.58 -5.00
CA ALA A 162 -19.46 -13.41 -4.25
C ALA A 162 -19.20 -12.23 -5.19
N GLY A 163 -18.38 -12.42 -6.22
CA GLY A 163 -18.06 -11.37 -7.18
C GLY A 163 -19.30 -10.78 -7.85
N LYS A 164 -20.20 -11.62 -8.32
CA LYS A 164 -21.46 -11.20 -8.96
C LYS A 164 -22.36 -10.36 -8.07
N ARG A 165 -22.28 -10.50 -6.74
CA ARG A 165 -23.07 -9.70 -5.78
C ARG A 165 -22.48 -8.33 -5.48
N PHE A 166 -21.14 -8.21 -5.55
CA PHE A 166 -20.44 -7.01 -5.10
C PHE A 166 -19.85 -6.18 -6.23
N ILE A 167 -19.80 -6.73 -7.45
CA ILE A 167 -19.25 -6.03 -8.61
C ILE A 167 -20.38 -5.75 -9.59
N LEU A 168 -20.56 -4.47 -9.91
CA LEU A 168 -21.59 -3.99 -10.85
C LEU A 168 -21.08 -3.91 -12.29
N SER A 169 -19.80 -4.20 -12.55
CA SER A 169 -19.17 -4.10 -13.86
C SER A 169 -18.83 -5.45 -14.46
N ASP A 170 -18.90 -5.55 -15.78
CA ASP A 170 -18.45 -6.72 -16.54
C ASP A 170 -16.94 -6.97 -16.32
N CYS A 171 -16.55 -8.24 -16.46
CA CYS A 171 -15.16 -8.64 -16.29
C CYS A 171 -14.26 -7.97 -17.35
N PRO A 172 -13.22 -7.19 -16.97
CA PRO A 172 -12.34 -6.53 -17.92
C PRO A 172 -11.25 -7.45 -18.51
N CYS A 173 -11.31 -8.78 -18.29
CA CYS A 173 -10.28 -9.69 -18.75
C CYS A 173 -10.48 -10.09 -20.23
N ASP A 174 -9.35 -10.25 -20.95
CA ASP A 174 -9.34 -10.61 -22.36
C ASP A 174 -10.09 -11.91 -22.67
N GLU A 175 -10.04 -12.90 -21.77
CA GLU A 175 -10.76 -14.18 -21.91
C GLU A 175 -12.29 -14.03 -21.91
N CYS A 176 -12.82 -13.02 -21.24
CA CYS A 176 -14.25 -12.74 -21.20
C CYS A 176 -14.70 -11.91 -22.42
N GLN A 177 -13.86 -11.04 -22.94
CA GLN A 177 -14.17 -10.21 -24.11
C GLN A 177 -14.29 -11.06 -25.39
N HIS A 178 -13.54 -12.14 -25.52
CA HIS A 178 -13.62 -13.06 -26.68
C HIS A 178 -14.85 -13.97 -26.70
N ARG A 179 -15.61 -14.08 -25.60
CA ARG A 179 -16.84 -14.91 -25.56
C ARG A 179 -18.12 -14.19 -25.97
N VAL A 180 -18.07 -12.87 -26.14
CA VAL A 180 -19.26 -12.05 -26.49
C VAL A 180 -19.46 -11.93 -28.02
N HIS A 181 -18.50 -12.38 -28.82
CA HIS A 181 -18.53 -12.31 -30.29
C HIS A 181 -18.43 -13.65 -31.00
N GLY A 182 -18.86 -14.75 -30.32
CA GLY A 182 -18.96 -16.09 -30.92
C GLY A 182 -20.39 -16.56 -31.04
#